data_db3a237309809ac2d2a71f0d3e464741
#
_entry.id   db3a237309809ac2d2a71f0d3e464741
#
_cell.length_a   1.000
_cell.length_b   1.000
_cell.length_c   1.000
_cell.angle_alpha   90.00
_cell.angle_beta   90.00
_cell.angle_gamma   90.00
#
_symmetry.space_group_name_H-M   'P 1'
#
loop_
_entity.id
_entity.type
_entity.pdbx_description
1 polymer ?
#
loop_
_entity_poly.entity_id
_entity_poly.type
_entity_poly.pdbx_seq_one_letter_code
_entity_poly.pdbx_strand_id
1 'polypeptide(L)'
;MPKEDAEPSASGAAVATKESDVPPAENATHKESDASASASVSASASSASTTPPPAQEDAEEAELLERMRGDAVGNTMYSSRFILQTVMKLVELQPDSPLEQQLEDDLCKVWDMSVSPEVVTLLLENEAIDPIMFSLIAGCEDVRLYEILIGLLGNMCAQVECAELLTCSHSTMETLFKLTNCMDTAMLIQLMRLFQYIMAHVLSGKEQFAVDWYICFAAFENSAQNLGRILQQSVSDELLVAALKATNAVLASCALVEEENAKSTLNLKPFAEVFLVPELCDGVNSAFLRLMRDDQAKLADEEAGEENGEAEVPAAAQDSDEDADVGYDSCGPKITCDVEIIQTYLNICTILVQLPEAQASMDVYAPSIVSCLARILQFLQQPLQLIPLGERQEEYLEDLAHIWSRLKYFYNKEAFSNLLELWYRLKQHIDNYTGSDPDANDFEEDEEEEEDAPKEQYVENAFKLQRLLAYMVIKAENTDLQEIGDEKVQLFVSALKAEEDAIFSKALECLSDNVDKESGQA
;
A
#
# COMPACT_ATOMS: atom_id res chain seq x y z
N MET A 1 2.10 -58.50 -22.59
CA MET A 1 3.27 -59.35 -22.78
C MET A 1 3.82 -59.15 -24.16
N PRO A 2 5.11 -59.18 -24.43
CA PRO A 2 6.28 -59.02 -23.52
C PRO A 2 6.96 -57.66 -23.71
N LYS A 3 7.69 -57.11 -22.78
CA LYS A 3 9.12 -57.18 -22.42
C LYS A 3 10.07 -56.81 -23.55
N GLU A 4 10.85 -55.74 -23.33
CA GLU A 4 12.32 -55.84 -23.39
C GLU A 4 12.98 -54.65 -22.69
N ASP A 5 13.92 -54.99 -21.84
CA ASP A 5 14.80 -54.23 -21.01
C ASP A 5 15.96 -53.62 -21.84
N ALA A 6 16.52 -52.47 -21.46
CA ALA A 6 17.90 -52.15 -21.66
C ALA A 6 18.34 -50.92 -20.82
N GLU A 7 19.05 -51.13 -19.74
CA GLU A 7 20.14 -50.32 -19.18
C GLU A 7 21.48 -50.97 -19.62
N PRO A 8 22.66 -50.37 -19.30
CA PRO A 8 23.10 -49.01 -19.09
C PRO A 8 24.42 -48.67 -19.86
N SER A 9 24.91 -47.44 -19.79
CA SER A 9 26.37 -47.27 -19.81
C SER A 9 26.82 -45.95 -19.17
N ALA A 10 27.64 -46.09 -18.16
CA ALA A 10 28.44 -45.05 -17.53
C ALA A 10 29.61 -44.67 -18.40
N SER A 11 29.96 -43.40 -18.47
CA SER A 11 31.36 -42.98 -18.71
C SER A 11 31.63 -41.68 -17.97
N GLY A 12 32.53 -41.75 -17.03
CA GLY A 12 33.09 -40.65 -16.29
C GLY A 12 34.04 -39.81 -17.13
N ALA A 13 34.11 -38.53 -16.81
CA ALA A 13 35.27 -37.70 -17.11
C ALA A 13 35.51 -36.77 -15.93
N ALA A 14 36.60 -37.01 -15.25
CA ALA A 14 37.19 -36.10 -14.28
C ALA A 14 37.79 -34.90 -15.02
N VAL A 15 37.54 -33.70 -14.55
CA VAL A 15 38.34 -32.53 -14.93
C VAL A 15 38.77 -31.78 -13.66
N ALA A 16 40.06 -31.50 -13.69
CA ALA A 16 40.93 -31.03 -12.64
C ALA A 16 40.60 -29.63 -12.11
N THR A 17 40.83 -29.50 -10.82
CA THR A 17 41.05 -28.26 -10.07
C THR A 17 42.24 -27.47 -10.62
N LYS A 18 42.05 -26.19 -10.86
CA LYS A 18 43.13 -25.20 -10.95
C LYS A 18 42.95 -24.20 -9.79
N GLU A 19 43.90 -24.28 -8.87
CA GLU A 19 44.27 -23.21 -7.95
C GLU A 19 44.81 -22.03 -8.76
N SER A 20 44.42 -20.83 -8.42
CA SER A 20 45.10 -19.60 -8.81
C SER A 20 45.28 -18.70 -7.61
N ASP A 21 46.52 -18.46 -7.32
CA ASP A 21 47.10 -17.59 -6.31
C ASP A 21 46.54 -16.17 -6.30
N VAL A 22 46.33 -15.65 -5.11
CA VAL A 22 46.16 -14.23 -4.83
C VAL A 22 47.35 -13.71 -4.05
N PRO A 23 48.06 -12.67 -4.49
CA PRO A 23 49.10 -12.03 -3.69
C PRO A 23 48.51 -10.98 -2.74
N PRO A 24 49.18 -10.71 -1.60
CA PRO A 24 48.68 -9.77 -0.59
C PRO A 24 49.05 -8.33 -0.93
N ALA A 25 48.14 -7.41 -0.67
CA ALA A 25 48.35 -5.97 -0.80
C ALA A 25 48.72 -5.36 0.56
N GLU A 26 49.71 -4.50 0.48
CA GLU A 26 50.44 -3.86 1.55
C GLU A 26 49.68 -2.76 2.30
N ASN A 27 50.07 -2.59 3.56
CA ASN A 27 49.85 -1.47 4.46
C ASN A 27 50.22 -0.11 3.87
N ALA A 28 49.37 0.89 4.05
CA ALA A 28 49.81 2.28 4.04
C ALA A 28 49.23 3.03 5.24
N THR A 29 50.09 3.26 6.19
CA THR A 29 49.99 4.20 7.30
C THR A 29 50.20 5.64 6.82
N HIS A 30 49.37 6.58 7.24
CA HIS A 30 49.71 8.00 7.44
C HIS A 30 48.70 8.60 8.44
N LYS A 31 49.16 8.86 9.65
CA LYS A 31 49.85 10.03 10.23
C LYS A 31 48.89 11.18 10.57
N GLU A 32 48.85 11.37 11.86
CA GLU A 32 48.46 12.47 12.70
C GLU A 32 48.75 13.88 12.13
N SER A 33 47.92 14.85 12.47
CA SER A 33 48.39 16.20 12.81
C SER A 33 47.47 16.85 13.82
N ASP A 34 48.10 17.19 14.95
CA ASP A 34 47.67 18.06 16.03
C ASP A 34 47.40 19.51 15.58
N ALA A 35 46.54 20.22 16.37
CA ALA A 35 46.76 21.56 16.90
C ALA A 35 45.55 21.97 17.74
N SER A 36 45.68 21.99 19.04
CA SER A 36 46.04 23.06 20.01
C SER A 36 44.96 24.14 20.12
N ALA A 37 44.27 24.13 21.23
CA ALA A 37 44.44 24.94 22.43
C ALA A 37 44.11 26.42 22.30
N SER A 38 43.15 26.86 23.09
CA SER A 38 43.43 28.00 24.01
C SER A 38 42.32 28.12 25.09
N ALA A 39 42.79 28.12 26.29
CA ALA A 39 42.09 28.42 27.53
C ALA A 39 41.87 29.92 27.66
N SER A 40 40.79 30.32 28.28
CA SER A 40 40.76 31.60 29.04
C SER A 40 39.99 31.41 30.33
N VAL A 41 40.75 31.54 31.37
CA VAL A 41 40.35 31.59 32.79
C VAL A 41 39.82 32.98 33.09
N SER A 42 38.69 33.05 33.76
CA SER A 42 38.40 34.22 34.62
C SER A 42 37.68 33.76 35.86
N ALA A 43 38.41 33.88 36.96
CA ALA A 43 37.95 33.71 38.32
C ALA A 43 37.17 34.96 38.76
N SER A 44 36.11 34.77 39.47
CA SER A 44 35.65 35.74 40.45
C SER A 44 34.89 35.02 41.59
N ALA A 45 35.18 35.49 42.76
CA ALA A 45 35.06 34.87 44.07
C ALA A 45 33.66 34.86 44.69
N SER A 46 33.48 33.85 45.52
CA SER A 46 32.85 33.82 46.82
C SER A 46 31.48 34.42 47.07
N SER A 47 30.51 33.53 47.37
CA SER A 47 29.69 33.69 48.56
C SER A 47 29.34 32.30 49.09
N ALA A 48 29.74 32.04 50.32
CA ALA A 48 29.44 30.82 51.04
C ALA A 48 27.94 30.78 51.39
N SER A 49 27.25 29.83 50.80
CA SER A 49 25.93 29.41 51.22
C SER A 49 26.08 27.94 51.72
N THR A 50 25.85 27.77 53.01
CA THR A 50 25.84 26.49 53.71
C THR A 50 24.62 25.71 53.23
N THR A 51 24.81 24.80 52.28
CA THR A 51 23.80 23.81 51.89
C THR A 51 23.90 22.61 52.83
N PRO A 52 22.81 22.08 53.39
CA PRO A 52 22.83 20.85 54.15
C PRO A 52 23.30 19.68 53.25
N PRO A 53 23.88 18.61 53.83
CA PRO A 53 24.34 17.46 53.05
C PRO A 53 23.17 16.82 52.31
N PRO A 54 23.36 16.36 51.03
CA PRO A 54 22.30 15.67 50.32
C PRO A 54 21.81 14.47 51.12
N ALA A 55 20.51 14.32 51.16
CA ALA A 55 19.86 13.22 51.85
C ALA A 55 20.30 11.88 51.23
N GLN A 56 20.33 10.83 52.02
CA GLN A 56 20.68 9.47 51.57
C GLN A 56 19.80 9.01 50.38
N GLU A 57 18.60 9.56 50.23
CA GLU A 57 17.69 9.30 49.11
C GLU A 57 18.28 9.70 47.73
N ASP A 58 18.99 10.85 47.66
CA ASP A 58 19.61 11.30 46.39
C ASP A 58 20.80 10.39 45.96
N ALA A 59 21.46 9.76 46.91
CA ALA A 59 22.57 8.85 46.64
C ALA A 59 22.08 7.46 46.19
N GLU A 60 20.97 6.97 46.75
CA GLU A 60 20.34 5.71 46.36
C GLU A 60 19.69 5.86 44.97
N GLU A 61 19.09 7.01 44.66
CA GLU A 61 18.54 7.32 43.37
C GLU A 61 19.63 7.46 42.30
N ALA A 62 20.78 8.09 42.60
CA ALA A 62 21.93 8.18 41.73
C ALA A 62 22.58 6.80 41.45
N GLU A 63 22.68 5.93 42.45
CA GLU A 63 23.17 4.57 42.31
C GLU A 63 22.20 3.69 41.49
N LEU A 64 20.89 3.87 41.68
CA LEU A 64 19.85 3.21 40.86
C LEU A 64 19.91 3.66 39.42
N LEU A 65 20.06 4.96 39.15
CA LEU A 65 20.23 5.55 37.84
C LEU A 65 21.52 5.04 37.13
N GLU A 66 22.62 4.87 37.86
CA GLU A 66 23.86 4.34 37.32
C GLU A 66 23.79 2.83 37.04
N ARG A 67 23.05 2.06 37.85
CA ARG A 67 22.71 0.66 37.56
C ARG A 67 21.80 0.52 36.33
N MET A 68 20.80 1.41 36.20
CA MET A 68 19.92 1.45 35.01
C MET A 68 20.70 1.83 33.75
N ARG A 69 21.67 2.74 33.84
CA ARG A 69 22.55 3.08 32.69
C ARG A 69 23.39 1.90 32.21
N GLY A 70 23.81 0.99 33.11
CA GLY A 70 24.57 -0.21 32.73
C GLY A 70 23.73 -1.30 32.04
N ASP A 71 22.40 -1.20 32.10
CA ASP A 71 21.45 -2.13 31.47
C ASP A 71 20.62 -1.48 30.35
N ALA A 72 20.85 -0.20 30.07
CA ALA A 72 20.08 0.53 29.08
C ALA A 72 20.52 0.15 27.66
N VAL A 73 19.57 0.04 26.74
CA VAL A 73 19.81 -0.25 25.32
C VAL A 73 20.12 1.07 24.59
N GLY A 74 21.37 1.24 24.17
CA GLY A 74 21.81 2.46 23.47
C GLY A 74 21.51 3.73 24.27
N ASN A 75 20.80 4.65 23.67
CA ASN A 75 20.35 5.90 24.30
C ASN A 75 18.93 5.84 24.88
N THR A 76 18.33 4.65 24.93
CA THR A 76 16.98 4.44 25.45
C THR A 76 16.95 4.26 26.98
N MET A 77 15.75 4.30 27.55
CA MET A 77 15.51 3.95 28.96
C MET A 77 15.14 2.46 29.12
N TYR A 78 15.23 1.66 28.07
CA TYR A 78 14.82 0.26 28.07
C TYR A 78 15.92 -0.66 28.59
N SER A 79 15.54 -1.65 29.41
CA SER A 79 16.44 -2.63 29.98
C SER A 79 16.75 -3.75 28.99
N SER A 80 18.01 -3.90 28.59
CA SER A 80 18.48 -4.99 27.72
C SER A 80 18.20 -6.36 28.33
N ARG A 81 18.38 -6.47 29.63
CA ARG A 81 18.13 -7.71 30.38
C ARG A 81 16.64 -8.09 30.34
N PHE A 82 15.74 -7.12 30.53
CA PHE A 82 14.29 -7.37 30.47
C PHE A 82 13.89 -7.90 29.09
N ILE A 83 14.33 -7.22 28.02
CA ILE A 83 14.01 -7.59 26.63
C ILE A 83 14.49 -9.01 26.34
N LEU A 84 15.77 -9.31 26.58
CA LEU A 84 16.34 -10.61 26.27
C LEU A 84 15.75 -11.74 27.13
N GLN A 85 15.51 -11.49 28.41
CA GLN A 85 14.85 -12.49 29.28
C GLN A 85 13.42 -12.78 28.84
N THR A 86 12.68 -11.78 28.36
CA THR A 86 11.31 -11.97 27.86
C THR A 86 11.33 -12.83 26.58
N VAL A 87 12.20 -12.51 25.61
CA VAL A 87 12.31 -13.31 24.38
C VAL A 87 12.79 -14.73 24.67
N MET A 88 13.71 -14.92 25.59
CA MET A 88 14.18 -16.26 25.97
C MET A 88 13.10 -17.16 26.57
N LYS A 89 12.08 -16.60 27.22
CA LYS A 89 10.93 -17.37 27.71
C LYS A 89 10.12 -18.04 26.58
N LEU A 90 10.21 -17.54 25.34
CA LEU A 90 9.55 -18.15 24.18
C LEU A 90 10.04 -19.58 23.94
N VAL A 91 11.31 -19.87 24.17
CA VAL A 91 11.90 -21.22 24.00
C VAL A 91 11.37 -22.21 25.05
N GLU A 92 10.89 -21.70 26.17
CA GLU A 92 10.36 -22.51 27.27
C GLU A 92 8.86 -22.82 27.11
N LEU A 93 8.18 -22.14 26.17
CA LEU A 93 6.75 -22.35 25.93
C LEU A 93 6.48 -23.76 25.45
N GLN A 94 5.49 -24.40 26.05
CA GLN A 94 4.98 -25.69 25.58
C GLN A 94 3.89 -25.43 24.53
N PRO A 95 3.84 -26.18 23.42
CA PRO A 95 2.87 -25.94 22.33
C PRO A 95 1.40 -25.90 22.79
N ASP A 96 1.05 -26.71 23.80
CA ASP A 96 -0.34 -26.86 24.26
C ASP A 96 -0.65 -26.01 25.53
N SER A 97 0.28 -25.13 25.97
CA SER A 97 0.03 -24.28 27.14
C SER A 97 -0.58 -22.94 26.70
N PRO A 98 -1.60 -22.45 27.41
CA PRO A 98 -2.09 -21.10 27.19
C PRO A 98 -0.98 -20.09 27.51
N LEU A 99 -0.95 -18.96 26.80
CA LEU A 99 -0.05 -17.85 27.09
C LEU A 99 -0.34 -17.29 28.48
N GLU A 100 0.68 -17.27 29.35
CA GLU A 100 0.54 -16.65 30.67
C GLU A 100 0.40 -15.14 30.52
N GLN A 101 -0.57 -14.53 31.23
CA GLN A 101 -0.84 -13.09 31.16
C GLN A 101 0.41 -12.24 31.42
N GLN A 102 1.26 -12.64 32.38
CA GLN A 102 2.50 -11.90 32.66
C GLN A 102 3.47 -11.95 31.46
N LEU A 103 3.55 -13.06 30.74
CA LEU A 103 4.40 -13.18 29.56
C LEU A 103 3.80 -12.39 28.39
N GLU A 104 2.49 -12.41 28.21
CA GLU A 104 1.80 -11.57 27.23
C GLU A 104 2.08 -10.09 27.47
N ASP A 105 1.88 -9.60 28.70
CA ASP A 105 2.15 -8.20 29.07
C ASP A 105 3.62 -7.82 28.84
N ASP A 106 4.56 -8.72 29.13
CA ASP A 106 5.98 -8.50 28.92
C ASP A 106 6.34 -8.49 27.42
N LEU A 107 5.77 -9.38 26.63
CA LEU A 107 5.95 -9.43 25.17
C LEU A 107 5.35 -8.19 24.48
N CYS A 108 4.17 -7.71 24.91
CA CYS A 108 3.59 -6.47 24.41
C CYS A 108 4.53 -5.28 24.67
N LYS A 109 5.14 -5.19 25.86
CA LYS A 109 6.15 -4.15 26.13
C LYS A 109 7.37 -4.26 25.21
N VAL A 110 7.86 -5.48 24.94
CA VAL A 110 8.97 -5.69 24.00
C VAL A 110 8.57 -5.27 22.59
N TRP A 111 7.34 -5.59 22.19
CA TRP A 111 6.79 -5.14 20.91
C TRP A 111 6.77 -3.61 20.81
N ASP A 112 6.25 -2.91 21.82
CA ASP A 112 6.28 -1.44 21.88
C ASP A 112 7.71 -0.87 21.84
N MET A 113 8.64 -1.49 22.56
CA MET A 113 10.05 -1.08 22.59
C MET A 113 10.74 -1.32 21.24
N SER A 114 10.31 -2.31 20.45
CA SER A 114 10.93 -2.67 19.16
C SER A 114 10.70 -1.65 18.04
N VAL A 115 9.93 -0.58 18.28
CA VAL A 115 9.90 0.59 17.40
C VAL A 115 11.24 1.32 17.40
N SER A 116 12.05 1.20 18.49
CA SER A 116 13.39 1.79 18.59
C SER A 116 14.42 0.96 17.80
N PRO A 117 15.19 1.59 16.87
CA PRO A 117 16.23 0.89 16.12
C PRO A 117 17.30 0.26 17.01
N GLU A 118 17.61 0.86 18.15
CA GLU A 118 18.58 0.33 19.10
C GLU A 118 18.11 -0.99 19.73
N VAL A 119 16.80 -1.10 19.99
CA VAL A 119 16.19 -2.34 20.51
C VAL A 119 16.21 -3.41 19.43
N VAL A 120 15.92 -3.07 18.18
CA VAL A 120 16.02 -4.02 17.06
C VAL A 120 17.44 -4.52 16.89
N THR A 121 18.42 -3.62 16.95
CA THR A 121 19.85 -4.00 16.90
C THR A 121 20.21 -4.99 18.02
N LEU A 122 19.79 -4.70 19.28
CA LEU A 122 19.98 -5.62 20.41
C LEU A 122 19.37 -7.00 20.15
N LEU A 123 18.14 -7.04 19.61
CA LEU A 123 17.44 -8.29 19.30
C LEU A 123 18.17 -9.09 18.22
N LEU A 124 18.64 -8.41 17.16
CA LEU A 124 19.39 -9.05 16.07
C LEU A 124 20.76 -9.58 16.52
N GLU A 125 21.51 -8.79 17.28
CA GLU A 125 22.80 -9.19 17.84
C GLU A 125 22.72 -10.40 18.78
N ASN A 126 21.56 -10.65 19.37
CA ASN A 126 21.29 -11.78 20.27
C ASN A 126 20.44 -12.89 19.64
N GLU A 127 20.36 -12.95 18.32
CA GLU A 127 19.68 -14.00 17.56
C GLU A 127 18.22 -14.20 17.98
N ALA A 128 17.52 -13.11 18.35
CA ALA A 128 16.16 -13.16 18.87
C ALA A 128 15.12 -13.64 17.83
N ILE A 129 15.44 -13.61 16.53
CA ILE A 129 14.59 -14.16 15.47
C ILE A 129 14.36 -15.65 15.65
N ASP A 130 15.37 -16.41 16.06
CA ASP A 130 15.28 -17.87 16.19
C ASP A 130 14.23 -18.31 17.23
N PRO A 131 14.21 -17.81 18.49
CA PRO A 131 13.14 -18.15 19.42
C PRO A 131 11.77 -17.67 18.99
N ILE A 132 11.65 -16.53 18.31
CA ILE A 132 10.38 -16.02 17.77
C ILE A 132 9.87 -16.99 16.70
N MET A 133 10.70 -17.33 15.71
CA MET A 133 10.34 -18.25 14.64
C MET A 133 10.08 -19.66 15.16
N PHE A 134 10.85 -20.12 16.15
CA PHE A 134 10.60 -21.40 16.80
C PHE A 134 9.17 -21.46 17.38
N SER A 135 8.72 -20.43 18.08
CA SER A 135 7.38 -20.37 18.66
C SER A 135 6.28 -20.34 17.59
N LEU A 136 6.50 -19.61 16.47
CA LEU A 136 5.58 -19.58 15.34
C LEU A 136 5.47 -20.93 14.62
N ILE A 137 6.61 -21.64 14.46
CA ILE A 137 6.66 -22.95 13.78
C ILE A 137 6.15 -24.07 14.68
N ALA A 138 6.41 -24.00 15.99
CA ALA A 138 5.96 -25.02 16.95
C ALA A 138 4.44 -25.18 17.04
N GLY A 139 3.68 -24.21 16.53
CA GLY A 139 2.25 -24.32 16.35
C GLY A 139 1.48 -24.18 17.66
N CYS A 140 1.87 -23.25 18.53
CA CYS A 140 1.00 -22.81 19.62
C CYS A 140 -0.32 -22.31 19.00
N GLU A 141 -1.46 -22.85 19.45
CA GLU A 141 -2.78 -22.45 18.93
C GLU A 141 -3.23 -21.05 19.45
N ASP A 142 -2.37 -20.37 20.19
CA ASP A 142 -2.65 -19.05 20.75
C ASP A 142 -2.47 -17.95 19.71
N VAL A 143 -3.58 -17.47 19.17
CA VAL A 143 -3.62 -16.45 18.13
C VAL A 143 -3.06 -15.10 18.63
N ARG A 144 -3.24 -14.80 19.91
CA ARG A 144 -2.72 -13.58 20.51
C ARG A 144 -1.19 -13.57 20.55
N LEU A 145 -0.59 -14.73 20.85
CA LEU A 145 0.86 -14.87 20.75
C LEU A 145 1.33 -14.63 19.31
N TYR A 146 0.65 -15.19 18.33
CA TYR A 146 1.00 -14.95 16.92
C TYR A 146 0.93 -13.48 16.54
N GLU A 147 -0.13 -12.78 16.93
CA GLU A 147 -0.27 -11.34 16.70
C GLU A 147 0.95 -10.57 17.23
N ILE A 148 1.32 -10.80 18.50
CA ILE A 148 2.44 -10.12 19.14
C ILE A 148 3.77 -10.45 18.44
N LEU A 149 4.03 -11.72 18.14
CA LEU A 149 5.28 -12.14 17.51
C LEU A 149 5.40 -11.63 16.07
N ILE A 150 4.33 -11.65 15.28
CA ILE A 150 4.31 -11.10 13.93
C ILE A 150 4.45 -9.57 13.96
N GLY A 151 3.80 -8.89 14.91
CA GLY A 151 3.96 -7.45 15.10
C GLY A 151 5.39 -7.07 15.49
N LEU A 152 6.02 -7.85 16.37
CA LEU A 152 7.42 -7.68 16.74
C LEU A 152 8.35 -7.86 15.52
N LEU A 153 8.16 -8.94 14.74
CA LEU A 153 8.91 -9.16 13.49
C LEU A 153 8.67 -8.02 12.49
N GLY A 154 7.45 -7.49 12.40
CA GLY A 154 7.11 -6.35 11.55
C GLY A 154 7.96 -5.12 11.91
N ASN A 155 8.02 -4.75 13.19
CA ASN A 155 8.86 -3.65 13.65
C ASN A 155 10.36 -3.93 13.40
N MET A 156 10.82 -5.15 13.63
CA MET A 156 12.22 -5.54 13.35
C MET A 156 12.55 -5.46 11.86
N CYS A 157 11.63 -5.79 10.98
CA CYS A 157 11.80 -5.73 9.52
C CYS A 157 11.82 -4.30 8.96
N ALA A 158 11.61 -3.27 9.77
CA ALA A 158 12.01 -1.92 9.40
C ALA A 158 13.52 -1.80 9.15
N GLN A 159 14.33 -2.70 9.73
CA GLN A 159 15.75 -2.86 9.42
C GLN A 159 15.95 -3.98 8.39
N VAL A 160 16.76 -3.70 7.37
CA VAL A 160 17.01 -4.60 6.25
C VAL A 160 17.64 -5.92 6.67
N GLU A 161 18.47 -5.90 7.70
CA GLU A 161 19.14 -7.09 8.24
C GLU A 161 18.14 -8.14 8.74
N CYS A 162 17.04 -7.70 9.37
CA CYS A 162 15.97 -8.60 9.78
C CYS A 162 15.24 -9.20 8.57
N ALA A 163 14.89 -8.37 7.59
CA ALA A 163 14.27 -8.83 6.36
C ALA A 163 15.14 -9.83 5.59
N GLU A 164 16.47 -9.62 5.57
CA GLU A 164 17.45 -10.57 5.02
C GLU A 164 17.39 -11.92 5.72
N LEU A 165 17.43 -11.93 7.05
CA LEU A 165 17.40 -13.18 7.84
C LEU A 165 16.11 -13.96 7.61
N LEU A 166 14.95 -13.29 7.56
CA LEU A 166 13.68 -13.95 7.26
C LEU A 166 13.63 -14.49 5.83
N THR A 167 14.16 -13.75 4.85
CA THR A 167 14.17 -14.12 3.43
C THR A 167 15.13 -15.29 3.15
N CYS A 168 16.26 -15.38 3.86
CA CYS A 168 17.22 -16.48 3.69
C CYS A 168 16.66 -17.84 4.11
N SER A 169 15.58 -17.90 4.89
CA SER A 169 14.99 -19.15 5.41
C SER A 169 13.68 -19.49 4.69
N HIS A 170 13.73 -20.46 3.78
CA HIS A 170 12.55 -20.94 3.08
C HIS A 170 11.44 -21.44 4.05
N SER A 171 11.81 -22.11 5.14
CA SER A 171 10.87 -22.60 6.16
C SER A 171 10.18 -21.44 6.90
N THR A 172 10.89 -20.34 7.11
CA THR A 172 10.34 -19.12 7.70
C THR A 172 9.29 -18.50 6.75
N MET A 173 9.64 -18.30 5.48
CA MET A 173 8.72 -17.78 4.48
C MET A 173 7.49 -18.68 4.34
N GLU A 174 7.66 -20.00 4.27
CA GLU A 174 6.56 -20.96 4.21
C GLU A 174 5.63 -20.84 5.43
N THR A 175 6.19 -20.64 6.61
CA THR A 175 5.39 -20.45 7.84
C THR A 175 4.57 -19.17 7.77
N LEU A 176 5.16 -18.05 7.35
CA LEU A 176 4.45 -16.77 7.17
C LEU A 176 3.32 -16.90 6.15
N PHE A 177 3.54 -17.62 5.04
CA PHE A 177 2.46 -17.89 4.08
C PHE A 177 1.34 -18.77 4.64
N LYS A 178 1.66 -19.77 5.46
CA LYS A 178 0.64 -20.59 6.12
C LYS A 178 -0.26 -19.76 7.03
N LEU A 179 0.29 -18.75 7.69
CA LEU A 179 -0.47 -17.85 8.56
C LEU A 179 -1.51 -17.00 7.80
N THR A 180 -1.38 -16.82 6.48
CA THR A 180 -2.44 -16.19 5.67
C THR A 180 -3.76 -16.98 5.67
N ASN A 181 -3.76 -18.24 6.11
CA ASN A 181 -4.98 -19.04 6.31
C ASN A 181 -5.67 -18.77 7.66
N CYS A 182 -5.06 -18.04 8.56
CA CYS A 182 -5.69 -17.65 9.81
C CYS A 182 -6.94 -16.79 9.57
N MET A 183 -7.87 -16.82 10.52
CA MET A 183 -9.10 -16.03 10.44
C MET A 183 -9.12 -14.88 11.45
N ASP A 184 -8.06 -14.73 12.23
CA ASP A 184 -7.96 -13.66 13.20
C ASP A 184 -7.55 -12.34 12.54
N THR A 185 -8.34 -11.30 12.77
CA THR A 185 -8.18 -10.00 12.13
C THR A 185 -6.92 -9.28 12.60
N ALA A 186 -6.65 -9.27 13.90
CA ALA A 186 -5.53 -8.53 14.49
C ALA A 186 -4.19 -9.13 14.04
N MET A 187 -4.07 -10.47 14.08
CA MET A 187 -2.89 -11.17 13.58
C MET A 187 -2.68 -10.94 12.08
N LEU A 188 -3.76 -10.99 11.27
CA LEU A 188 -3.66 -10.76 9.83
C LEU A 188 -3.23 -9.32 9.50
N ILE A 189 -3.67 -8.31 10.27
CA ILE A 189 -3.19 -6.92 10.10
C ILE A 189 -1.67 -6.86 10.28
N GLN A 190 -1.14 -7.48 11.33
CA GLN A 190 0.31 -7.49 11.56
C GLN A 190 1.06 -8.26 10.46
N LEU A 191 0.52 -9.37 9.98
CA LEU A 191 1.11 -10.13 8.88
C LEU A 191 1.15 -9.32 7.57
N MET A 192 0.09 -8.59 7.24
CA MET A 192 0.06 -7.71 6.07
C MET A 192 1.07 -6.57 6.20
N ARG A 193 1.22 -5.99 7.39
CA ARG A 193 2.27 -4.98 7.66
C ARG A 193 3.67 -5.55 7.51
N LEU A 194 3.92 -6.75 8.02
CA LEU A 194 5.21 -7.45 7.85
C LEU A 194 5.56 -7.60 6.36
N PHE A 195 4.62 -8.06 5.53
CA PHE A 195 4.84 -8.16 4.07
C PHE A 195 5.17 -6.80 3.45
N GLN A 196 4.49 -5.74 3.84
CA GLN A 196 4.77 -4.39 3.35
C GLN A 196 6.21 -3.96 3.69
N TYR A 197 6.67 -4.16 4.93
CA TYR A 197 8.03 -3.79 5.33
C TYR A 197 9.10 -4.57 4.56
N ILE A 198 8.93 -5.87 4.39
CA ILE A 198 9.88 -6.69 3.63
C ILE A 198 9.93 -6.23 2.17
N MET A 199 8.76 -6.00 1.54
CA MET A 199 8.69 -5.58 0.14
C MET A 199 9.20 -4.15 -0.08
N ALA A 200 9.12 -3.26 0.91
CA ALA A 200 9.70 -1.93 0.83
C ALA A 200 11.22 -1.96 0.61
N HIS A 201 11.92 -2.96 1.15
CA HIS A 201 13.35 -3.13 0.91
C HIS A 201 13.68 -3.54 -0.52
N VAL A 202 12.79 -4.27 -1.20
CA VAL A 202 12.94 -4.59 -2.64
C VAL A 202 12.99 -3.29 -3.45
N LEU A 203 12.04 -2.39 -3.22
CA LEU A 203 11.98 -1.09 -3.89
C LEU A 203 13.16 -0.17 -3.54
N SER A 204 13.84 -0.43 -2.41
CA SER A 204 15.04 0.28 -1.95
C SER A 204 16.36 -0.35 -2.42
N GLY A 205 16.35 -1.28 -3.40
CA GLY A 205 17.54 -1.86 -4.01
C GLY A 205 17.91 -3.27 -3.53
N LYS A 206 16.99 -3.98 -2.86
CA LYS A 206 17.15 -5.40 -2.48
C LYS A 206 16.35 -6.31 -3.43
N GLU A 207 16.57 -6.16 -4.74
CA GLU A 207 15.82 -6.88 -5.79
C GLU A 207 15.89 -8.41 -5.61
N GLN A 208 16.96 -8.94 -5.00
CA GLN A 208 17.07 -10.38 -4.73
C GLN A 208 15.94 -10.88 -3.82
N PHE A 209 15.44 -10.07 -2.88
CA PHE A 209 14.29 -10.45 -2.04
C PHE A 209 13.05 -10.74 -2.90
N ALA A 210 12.81 -9.95 -3.94
CA ALA A 210 11.68 -10.18 -4.83
C ALA A 210 11.75 -11.56 -5.47
N VAL A 211 12.93 -12.00 -5.91
CA VAL A 211 13.14 -13.33 -6.50
C VAL A 211 12.83 -14.44 -5.49
N ASP A 212 13.38 -14.34 -4.29
CA ASP A 212 13.23 -15.37 -3.25
C ASP A 212 11.75 -15.46 -2.79
N TRP A 213 11.11 -14.32 -2.57
CA TRP A 213 9.70 -14.26 -2.21
C TRP A 213 8.79 -14.71 -3.35
N TYR A 214 9.10 -14.36 -4.60
CA TYR A 214 8.34 -14.83 -5.77
C TYR A 214 8.40 -16.34 -5.90
N ILE A 215 9.58 -16.95 -5.74
CA ILE A 215 9.73 -18.41 -5.75
C ILE A 215 8.86 -19.05 -4.68
N CYS A 216 8.85 -18.48 -3.48
CA CYS A 216 8.04 -18.96 -2.37
C CYS A 216 6.54 -18.80 -2.64
N PHE A 217 6.10 -17.65 -3.14
CA PHE A 217 4.73 -17.41 -3.58
C PHE A 217 4.26 -18.42 -4.63
N ALA A 218 5.10 -18.67 -5.64
CA ALA A 218 4.79 -19.59 -6.73
C ALA A 218 4.81 -21.07 -6.30
N ALA A 219 5.57 -21.41 -5.26
CA ALA A 219 5.67 -22.75 -4.70
C ALA A 219 4.57 -23.06 -3.69
N PHE A 220 4.15 -22.06 -2.90
CA PHE A 220 3.14 -22.24 -1.87
C PHE A 220 1.75 -22.25 -2.49
N GLU A 221 1.05 -23.37 -2.34
CA GLU A 221 -0.29 -23.58 -2.89
C GLU A 221 -1.29 -22.58 -2.31
N ASN A 222 -2.06 -21.92 -3.17
CA ASN A 222 -3.12 -20.96 -2.82
C ASN A 222 -2.64 -19.62 -2.18
N SER A 223 -1.39 -19.22 -2.29
CA SER A 223 -0.91 -17.96 -1.69
C SER A 223 -1.69 -16.73 -2.19
N ALA A 224 -1.88 -16.59 -3.50
CA ALA A 224 -2.65 -15.49 -4.08
C ALA A 224 -4.16 -15.59 -3.76
N GLN A 225 -4.70 -16.83 -3.76
CA GLN A 225 -6.09 -17.09 -3.36
C GLN A 225 -6.34 -16.71 -1.89
N ASN A 226 -5.36 -16.94 -1.00
CA ASN A 226 -5.49 -16.56 0.41
C ASN A 226 -5.54 -15.04 0.58
N LEU A 227 -4.69 -14.29 -0.13
CA LEU A 227 -4.78 -12.83 -0.15
C LEU A 227 -6.15 -12.36 -0.67
N GLY A 228 -6.60 -12.93 -1.78
CA GLY A 228 -7.92 -12.64 -2.34
C GLY A 228 -9.06 -12.95 -1.37
N ARG A 229 -8.98 -14.07 -0.64
CA ARG A 229 -9.95 -14.43 0.40
C ARG A 229 -9.99 -13.43 1.55
N ILE A 230 -8.83 -12.98 2.03
CA ILE A 230 -8.75 -11.94 3.08
C ILE A 230 -9.45 -10.67 2.61
N LEU A 231 -9.14 -10.20 1.39
CA LEU A 231 -9.74 -9.02 0.78
C LEU A 231 -11.25 -9.16 0.56
N GLN A 232 -11.74 -10.35 0.22
CA GLN A 232 -13.15 -10.60 -0.07
C GLN A 232 -13.99 -10.78 1.19
N GLN A 233 -13.44 -11.43 2.23
CA GLN A 233 -14.22 -11.88 3.39
C GLN A 233 -14.08 -10.98 4.62
N SER A 234 -13.02 -10.15 4.73
CA SER A 234 -12.84 -9.29 5.88
C SER A 234 -13.99 -8.27 6.00
N VAL A 235 -14.45 -8.03 7.21
CA VAL A 235 -15.39 -6.96 7.57
C VAL A 235 -14.68 -5.76 8.20
N SER A 236 -13.41 -5.90 8.57
CA SER A 236 -12.59 -4.83 9.13
C SER A 236 -11.99 -3.97 8.02
N ASP A 237 -12.30 -2.70 8.01
CA ASP A 237 -11.73 -1.73 7.07
C ASP A 237 -10.21 -1.63 7.27
N GLU A 238 -9.72 -1.69 8.51
CA GLU A 238 -8.28 -1.69 8.80
C GLU A 238 -7.56 -2.88 8.14
N LEU A 239 -8.13 -4.09 8.23
CA LEU A 239 -7.56 -5.27 7.56
C LEU A 239 -7.65 -5.15 6.04
N LEU A 240 -8.74 -4.60 5.49
CA LEU A 240 -8.87 -4.38 4.05
C LEU A 240 -7.81 -3.42 3.53
N VAL A 241 -7.57 -2.30 4.24
CA VAL A 241 -6.51 -1.34 3.92
C VAL A 241 -5.14 -1.99 3.98
N ALA A 242 -4.83 -2.69 5.08
CA ALA A 242 -3.55 -3.38 5.24
C ALA A 242 -3.32 -4.44 4.16
N ALA A 243 -4.35 -5.22 3.82
CA ALA A 243 -4.27 -6.26 2.80
C ALA A 243 -4.13 -5.70 1.38
N LEU A 244 -4.81 -4.59 1.03
CA LEU A 244 -4.62 -3.91 -0.25
C LEU A 244 -3.20 -3.37 -0.38
N LYS A 245 -2.68 -2.69 0.64
CA LYS A 245 -1.31 -2.18 0.65
C LYS A 245 -0.27 -3.30 0.55
N ALA A 246 -0.47 -4.41 1.27
CA ALA A 246 0.41 -5.58 1.17
C ALA A 246 0.34 -6.22 -0.22
N THR A 247 -0.86 -6.35 -0.79
CA THR A 247 -1.05 -6.87 -2.15
C THR A 247 -0.33 -5.99 -3.18
N ASN A 248 -0.48 -4.67 -3.08
CA ASN A 248 0.23 -3.74 -3.95
C ASN A 248 1.76 -3.90 -3.82
N ALA A 249 2.29 -3.93 -2.61
CA ALA A 249 3.72 -4.09 -2.36
C ALA A 249 4.27 -5.41 -2.93
N VAL A 250 3.54 -6.51 -2.73
CA VAL A 250 3.90 -7.82 -3.28
C VAL A 250 3.87 -7.82 -4.81
N LEU A 251 2.79 -7.31 -5.41
CA LEU A 251 2.66 -7.27 -6.87
C LEU A 251 3.72 -6.38 -7.51
N ALA A 252 3.95 -5.18 -6.97
CA ALA A 252 4.96 -4.26 -7.48
C ALA A 252 6.36 -4.86 -7.40
N SER A 253 6.72 -5.50 -6.29
CA SER A 253 8.01 -6.15 -6.11
C SER A 253 8.19 -7.36 -7.03
N CYS A 254 7.17 -8.20 -7.16
CA CYS A 254 7.22 -9.39 -7.99
C CYS A 254 7.17 -9.07 -9.50
N ALA A 255 6.57 -7.95 -9.91
CA ALA A 255 6.58 -7.51 -11.31
C ALA A 255 8.01 -7.20 -11.80
N LEU A 256 8.88 -6.70 -10.93
CA LEU A 256 10.31 -6.50 -11.26
C LEU A 256 11.01 -7.82 -11.61
N VAL A 257 10.62 -8.92 -10.97
CA VAL A 257 11.17 -10.26 -11.25
C VAL A 257 10.80 -10.73 -12.66
N GLU A 258 9.58 -10.41 -13.13
CA GLU A 258 9.13 -10.79 -14.47
C GLU A 258 9.98 -10.15 -15.56
N GLU A 259 10.33 -8.87 -15.40
CA GLU A 259 11.20 -8.16 -16.33
C GLU A 259 12.61 -8.76 -16.38
N GLU A 260 13.14 -9.20 -15.22
CA GLU A 260 14.46 -9.85 -15.15
C GLU A 260 14.44 -11.31 -15.60
N ASN A 261 13.36 -12.04 -15.28
CA ASN A 261 13.19 -13.43 -15.70
C ASN A 261 13.19 -13.58 -17.22
N ALA A 262 12.61 -12.62 -17.94
CA ALA A 262 12.68 -12.54 -19.40
C ALA A 262 14.12 -12.41 -19.94
N LYS A 263 15.07 -11.96 -19.10
CA LYS A 263 16.50 -11.79 -19.43
C LYS A 263 17.39 -12.91 -18.86
N SER A 264 16.86 -13.74 -17.96
CA SER A 264 17.64 -14.75 -17.19
C SER A 264 17.25 -16.18 -17.57
N THR A 265 18.06 -17.15 -17.11
CA THR A 265 17.81 -18.60 -17.28
C THR A 265 16.93 -19.19 -16.16
N LEU A 266 16.36 -18.36 -15.29
CA LEU A 266 15.46 -18.79 -14.22
C LEU A 266 14.13 -19.23 -14.87
N ASN A 267 13.78 -20.49 -14.72
CA ASN A 267 12.51 -21.03 -15.23
C ASN A 267 11.42 -20.89 -14.14
N LEU A 268 11.04 -19.64 -13.86
CA LEU A 268 9.96 -19.34 -12.90
C LEU A 268 8.59 -19.49 -13.58
N LYS A 269 7.55 -19.77 -12.78
CA LYS A 269 6.17 -19.70 -13.28
C LYS A 269 5.88 -18.28 -13.78
N PRO A 270 5.12 -18.09 -14.87
CA PRO A 270 4.72 -16.76 -15.29
C PRO A 270 3.95 -16.02 -14.19
N PHE A 271 4.18 -14.72 -14.09
CA PHE A 271 3.51 -13.88 -13.09
C PHE A 271 1.98 -13.98 -13.17
N ALA A 272 1.43 -14.01 -14.39
CA ALA A 272 0.01 -14.17 -14.60
C ALA A 272 -0.54 -15.49 -14.02
N GLU A 273 0.21 -16.59 -14.07
CA GLU A 273 -0.22 -17.86 -13.48
C GLU A 273 -0.23 -17.83 -11.95
N VAL A 274 0.62 -17.01 -11.33
CA VAL A 274 0.72 -16.91 -9.87
C VAL A 274 -0.32 -15.95 -9.32
N PHE A 275 -0.50 -14.77 -9.91
CA PHE A 275 -1.28 -13.68 -9.34
C PHE A 275 -2.60 -13.38 -10.06
N LEU A 276 -2.73 -13.74 -11.34
CA LEU A 276 -3.97 -13.47 -12.07
C LEU A 276 -5.01 -14.57 -11.82
N VAL A 277 -5.39 -14.73 -10.57
CA VAL A 277 -6.40 -15.69 -10.11
C VAL A 277 -7.70 -14.98 -9.76
N PRO A 278 -8.87 -15.61 -10.01
CA PRO A 278 -10.17 -14.99 -9.77
C PRO A 278 -10.31 -14.44 -8.35
N GLU A 279 -9.90 -15.22 -7.35
CA GLU A 279 -10.04 -14.84 -5.95
C GLU A 279 -9.29 -13.56 -5.61
N LEU A 280 -8.10 -13.34 -6.18
CA LEU A 280 -7.33 -12.12 -5.94
C LEU A 280 -7.94 -10.93 -6.66
N CYS A 281 -8.27 -11.09 -7.96
CA CYS A 281 -8.86 -10.01 -8.74
C CYS A 281 -10.22 -9.55 -8.20
N ASP A 282 -11.09 -10.50 -7.86
CA ASP A 282 -12.40 -10.21 -7.27
C ASP A 282 -12.26 -9.66 -5.85
N GLY A 283 -11.28 -10.17 -5.09
CA GLY A 283 -10.97 -9.69 -3.74
C GLY A 283 -10.53 -8.22 -3.74
N VAL A 284 -9.59 -7.86 -4.61
CA VAL A 284 -9.11 -6.46 -4.76
C VAL A 284 -10.26 -5.52 -5.11
N ASN A 285 -11.07 -5.87 -6.13
CA ASN A 285 -12.20 -5.05 -6.55
C ASN A 285 -13.26 -4.92 -5.44
N SER A 286 -13.58 -6.02 -4.77
CA SER A 286 -14.56 -6.05 -3.69
C SER A 286 -14.12 -5.23 -2.48
N ALA A 287 -12.85 -5.37 -2.06
CA ALA A 287 -12.27 -4.59 -0.96
C ALA A 287 -12.29 -3.09 -1.28
N PHE A 288 -11.87 -2.72 -2.49
CA PHE A 288 -11.86 -1.34 -2.93
C PHE A 288 -13.26 -0.71 -2.91
N LEU A 289 -14.26 -1.38 -3.49
CA LEU A 289 -15.64 -0.88 -3.49
C LEU A 289 -16.22 -0.73 -2.07
N ARG A 290 -15.81 -1.57 -1.13
CA ARG A 290 -16.24 -1.48 0.27
C ARG A 290 -15.61 -0.29 0.98
N LEU A 291 -14.33 0.00 0.72
CA LEU A 291 -13.63 1.16 1.28
C LEU A 291 -14.12 2.48 0.66
N MET A 292 -14.62 2.44 -0.59
CA MET A 292 -15.19 3.58 -1.31
C MET A 292 -16.71 3.73 -1.10
N ARG A 293 -17.28 3.22 -0.01
CA ARG A 293 -18.70 3.41 0.31
C ARG A 293 -19.00 4.88 0.61
N ASP A 294 -20.23 5.29 0.34
CA ASP A 294 -20.71 6.60 0.74
C ASP A 294 -21.00 6.67 2.26
N ASP A 295 -21.02 7.89 2.78
CA ASP A 295 -21.20 8.13 4.21
C ASP A 295 -22.55 7.61 4.73
N GLN A 296 -23.60 7.59 3.91
CA GLN A 296 -24.89 7.04 4.31
C GLN A 296 -24.84 5.52 4.49
N ALA A 297 -24.12 4.82 3.61
CA ALA A 297 -23.91 3.38 3.76
C ALA A 297 -23.04 3.03 4.97
N LYS A 298 -22.05 3.88 5.30
CA LYS A 298 -21.21 3.71 6.50
C LYS A 298 -22.03 3.86 7.79
N LEU A 299 -22.85 4.91 7.87
CA LEU A 299 -23.72 5.14 9.02
C LEU A 299 -24.74 4.01 9.22
N ALA A 300 -25.33 3.48 8.13
CA ALA A 300 -26.26 2.36 8.21
C ALA A 300 -25.61 1.08 8.75
N ASP A 301 -24.34 0.84 8.42
CA ASP A 301 -23.60 -0.32 8.93
C ASP A 301 -23.20 -0.13 10.41
N GLU A 302 -22.87 1.10 10.82
CA GLU A 302 -22.60 1.45 12.22
C GLU A 302 -23.84 1.26 13.09
N GLU A 303 -25.02 1.77 12.67
CA GLU A 303 -26.29 1.57 13.37
C GLU A 303 -26.68 0.10 13.49
N ALA A 304 -26.46 -0.71 12.44
CA ALA A 304 -26.73 -2.14 12.46
C ALA A 304 -25.77 -2.92 13.39
N GLY A 305 -24.56 -2.40 13.60
CA GLY A 305 -23.55 -2.95 14.52
C GLY A 305 -23.89 -2.68 15.99
N GLU A 306 -24.46 -1.51 16.30
CA GLU A 306 -24.81 -1.11 17.66
C GLU A 306 -26.04 -1.85 18.22
N GLU A 307 -26.99 -2.28 17.39
CA GLU A 307 -28.13 -3.08 17.86
C GLU A 307 -27.73 -4.44 18.45
N ASN A 308 -26.51 -4.91 18.22
CA ASN A 308 -26.00 -6.18 18.75
C ASN A 308 -25.05 -6.03 19.95
N GLY A 309 -24.75 -4.82 20.39
CA GLY A 309 -23.93 -4.53 21.57
C GLY A 309 -24.68 -3.62 22.53
N GLU A 310 -24.93 -4.06 23.77
CA GLU A 310 -25.50 -3.21 24.83
C GLU A 310 -24.57 -2.00 25.06
N ALA A 311 -24.99 -0.82 24.60
CA ALA A 311 -24.22 0.42 24.65
C ALA A 311 -24.32 1.11 26.00
N GLU A 312 -23.20 1.33 26.67
CA GLU A 312 -23.04 2.42 27.65
C GLU A 312 -22.75 3.73 26.89
N VAL A 313 -23.67 4.65 26.97
CA VAL A 313 -23.60 5.98 26.33
C VAL A 313 -22.76 6.92 27.19
N PRO A 314 -21.71 7.55 26.70
CA PRO A 314 -21.19 8.79 27.29
C PRO A 314 -21.79 10.00 26.58
N ALA A 315 -22.65 10.71 27.29
CA ALA A 315 -23.11 12.04 26.89
C ALA A 315 -21.96 13.04 27.06
N ALA A 316 -21.50 13.69 25.98
CA ALA A 316 -21.03 15.08 26.02
C ALA A 316 -20.61 15.62 24.63
N ALA A 317 -21.08 16.85 24.45
CA ALA A 317 -20.53 17.91 23.61
C ALA A 317 -21.08 18.05 22.19
N GLN A 318 -22.23 18.70 22.12
CA GLN A 318 -22.59 19.60 21.03
C GLN A 318 -21.72 20.86 21.13
N ASP A 319 -20.84 21.09 20.17
CA ASP A 319 -20.37 22.42 19.84
C ASP A 319 -20.65 22.63 18.35
N SER A 320 -21.61 23.51 18.14
CA SER A 320 -22.04 23.99 16.83
C SER A 320 -21.16 25.17 16.41
N ASP A 321 -20.27 24.97 15.48
CA ASP A 321 -19.74 26.07 14.65
C ASP A 321 -20.47 26.04 13.30
N GLU A 322 -21.44 26.96 13.18
CA GLU A 322 -22.09 27.33 11.93
C GLU A 322 -21.13 28.19 11.11
N ASP A 323 -20.33 27.56 10.24
CA ASP A 323 -19.63 28.28 9.18
C ASP A 323 -20.42 28.21 7.88
N ALA A 324 -20.54 29.37 7.27
CA ALA A 324 -21.42 29.74 6.21
C ALA A 324 -21.24 28.88 4.95
N ASP A 325 -22.24 28.09 4.67
CA ASP A 325 -22.48 27.32 3.46
C ASP A 325 -22.59 28.24 2.22
N VAL A 326 -21.54 28.25 1.41
CA VAL A 326 -21.62 28.77 0.03
C VAL A 326 -22.23 27.66 -0.80
N GLY A 327 -23.52 27.80 -1.07
CA GLY A 327 -24.39 26.82 -1.70
C GLY A 327 -23.84 26.24 -3.01
N TYR A 328 -23.28 25.04 -2.91
CA TYR A 328 -23.27 24.06 -3.98
C TYR A 328 -24.15 22.90 -3.52
N ASP A 329 -25.38 22.88 -4.00
CA ASP A 329 -26.27 21.73 -3.88
C ASP A 329 -25.63 20.51 -4.58
N SER A 330 -24.72 19.83 -3.91
CA SER A 330 -24.24 18.53 -4.35
C SER A 330 -25.30 17.49 -3.99
N CYS A 331 -26.18 17.20 -4.92
CA CYS A 331 -27.33 16.32 -4.77
C CYS A 331 -26.91 14.83 -4.79
N GLY A 332 -26.01 14.41 -3.93
CA GLY A 332 -25.58 13.01 -3.84
C GLY A 332 -24.86 12.67 -2.54
N PRO A 333 -24.85 11.40 -2.13
CA PRO A 333 -24.15 10.96 -0.94
C PRO A 333 -22.63 11.22 -1.09
N LYS A 334 -22.03 11.80 -0.04
CA LYS A 334 -20.61 12.12 -0.02
C LYS A 334 -19.80 10.82 0.10
N ILE A 335 -18.81 10.65 -0.78
CA ILE A 335 -17.85 9.55 -0.71
C ILE A 335 -16.60 10.06 0.01
N THR A 336 -16.32 9.52 1.17
CA THR A 336 -15.06 9.73 1.88
C THR A 336 -14.15 8.54 1.60
N CYS A 337 -12.98 8.81 1.06
CA CYS A 337 -11.94 7.80 0.85
C CYS A 337 -10.57 8.41 1.09
N ASP A 338 -9.67 7.62 1.67
CA ASP A 338 -8.27 7.96 1.73
C ASP A 338 -7.68 7.91 0.30
N VAL A 339 -7.11 9.03 -0.12
CA VAL A 339 -6.47 9.16 -1.44
C VAL A 339 -5.38 8.11 -1.67
N GLU A 340 -4.72 7.65 -0.61
CA GLU A 340 -3.73 6.57 -0.67
C GLU A 340 -4.35 5.24 -1.12
N ILE A 341 -5.61 4.98 -0.76
CA ILE A 341 -6.33 3.76 -1.18
C ILE A 341 -6.63 3.80 -2.67
N ILE A 342 -7.02 4.96 -3.21
CA ILE A 342 -7.23 5.13 -4.64
C ILE A 342 -5.95 4.84 -5.40
N GLN A 343 -4.83 5.45 -4.99
CA GLN A 343 -3.52 5.22 -5.63
C GLN A 343 -3.09 3.75 -5.53
N THR A 344 -3.26 3.14 -4.36
CA THR A 344 -2.96 1.71 -4.16
C THR A 344 -3.74 0.83 -5.13
N TYR A 345 -5.05 1.10 -5.30
CA TYR A 345 -5.89 0.35 -6.23
C TYR A 345 -5.48 0.55 -7.69
N LEU A 346 -5.24 1.79 -8.11
CA LEU A 346 -4.79 2.11 -9.47
C LEU A 346 -3.45 1.45 -9.79
N ASN A 347 -2.51 1.45 -8.86
CA ASN A 347 -1.22 0.77 -9.01
C ASN A 347 -1.41 -0.75 -9.22
N ILE A 348 -2.25 -1.40 -8.39
CA ILE A 348 -2.55 -2.83 -8.55
C ILE A 348 -3.14 -3.10 -9.95
N CYS A 349 -4.13 -2.32 -10.36
CA CYS A 349 -4.75 -2.46 -11.68
C CYS A 349 -3.72 -2.26 -12.80
N THR A 350 -2.89 -1.23 -12.72
CA THR A 350 -1.85 -0.93 -13.71
C THR A 350 -0.88 -2.10 -13.87
N ILE A 351 -0.41 -2.68 -12.78
CA ILE A 351 0.46 -3.86 -12.82
C ILE A 351 -0.24 -5.03 -13.50
N LEU A 352 -1.48 -5.34 -13.11
CA LEU A 352 -2.21 -6.48 -13.65
C LEU A 352 -2.54 -6.33 -15.14
N VAL A 353 -2.93 -5.14 -15.61
CA VAL A 353 -3.29 -4.93 -17.02
C VAL A 353 -2.09 -4.80 -17.95
N GLN A 354 -0.90 -4.54 -17.43
CA GLN A 354 0.34 -4.46 -18.23
C GLN A 354 0.88 -5.83 -18.66
N LEU A 355 0.49 -6.90 -17.98
CA LEU A 355 0.99 -8.24 -18.26
C LEU A 355 0.63 -8.69 -19.68
N PRO A 356 1.60 -9.11 -20.51
CA PRO A 356 1.36 -9.51 -21.90
C PRO A 356 0.35 -10.67 -22.02
N GLU A 357 0.38 -11.60 -21.08
CA GLU A 357 -0.47 -12.80 -21.06
C GLU A 357 -1.85 -12.52 -20.45
N ALA A 358 -2.00 -11.42 -19.73
CA ALA A 358 -3.24 -11.03 -19.06
C ALA A 358 -4.34 -10.60 -20.03
N GLN A 359 -4.01 -10.18 -21.26
CA GLN A 359 -4.97 -9.60 -22.20
C GLN A 359 -6.21 -10.47 -22.48
N ALA A 360 -6.04 -11.80 -22.53
CA ALA A 360 -7.18 -12.70 -22.72
C ALA A 360 -8.00 -12.91 -21.42
N SER A 361 -7.34 -12.88 -20.27
CA SER A 361 -7.98 -13.04 -18.96
C SER A 361 -8.63 -11.74 -18.47
N MET A 362 -8.09 -10.57 -18.86
CA MET A 362 -8.62 -9.26 -18.49
C MET A 362 -10.03 -9.00 -19.03
N ASP A 363 -10.41 -9.60 -20.16
CA ASP A 363 -11.77 -9.48 -20.68
C ASP A 363 -12.83 -10.01 -19.67
N VAL A 364 -12.45 -10.95 -18.80
CA VAL A 364 -13.32 -11.49 -17.73
C VAL A 364 -13.44 -10.51 -16.55
N TYR A 365 -12.35 -9.82 -16.20
CA TYR A 365 -12.30 -8.91 -15.06
C TYR A 365 -12.67 -7.46 -15.41
N ALA A 366 -12.70 -7.11 -16.70
CA ALA A 366 -13.00 -5.77 -17.17
C ALA A 366 -14.30 -5.18 -16.56
N PRO A 367 -15.42 -5.91 -16.45
CA PRO A 367 -16.64 -5.36 -15.86
C PRO A 367 -16.46 -4.90 -14.41
N SER A 368 -15.81 -5.69 -13.56
CA SER A 368 -15.61 -5.35 -12.14
C SER A 368 -14.58 -4.24 -11.97
N ILE A 369 -13.48 -4.26 -12.73
CA ILE A 369 -12.50 -3.18 -12.71
C ILE A 369 -13.15 -1.87 -13.14
N VAL A 370 -13.89 -1.85 -14.26
CA VAL A 370 -14.55 -0.63 -14.74
C VAL A 370 -15.60 -0.09 -13.76
N SER A 371 -16.27 -0.95 -12.99
CA SER A 371 -17.15 -0.51 -11.90
C SER A 371 -16.37 0.22 -10.79
N CYS A 372 -15.18 -0.27 -10.43
CA CYS A 372 -14.30 0.42 -9.50
C CYS A 372 -13.80 1.76 -10.05
N LEU A 373 -13.41 1.80 -11.34
CA LEU A 373 -13.00 3.04 -12.00
C LEU A 373 -14.17 4.05 -12.06
N ALA A 374 -15.41 3.59 -12.28
CA ALA A 374 -16.60 4.42 -12.23
C ALA A 374 -16.79 5.07 -10.85
N ARG A 375 -16.46 4.33 -9.79
CA ARG A 375 -16.52 4.85 -8.42
C ARG A 375 -15.47 5.93 -8.15
N ILE A 376 -14.25 5.77 -8.68
CA ILE A 376 -13.22 6.82 -8.62
C ILE A 376 -13.68 8.07 -9.38
N LEU A 377 -14.26 7.92 -10.58
CA LEU A 377 -14.81 9.07 -11.31
C LEU A 377 -15.90 9.79 -10.53
N GLN A 378 -16.74 9.06 -9.79
CA GLN A 378 -17.77 9.65 -8.95
C GLN A 378 -17.16 10.42 -7.77
N PHE A 379 -16.07 9.92 -7.16
CA PHE A 379 -15.33 10.64 -6.14
C PHE A 379 -14.73 11.93 -6.70
N LEU A 380 -14.10 11.90 -7.87
CA LEU A 380 -13.52 13.08 -8.53
C LEU A 380 -14.54 14.16 -8.93
N GLN A 381 -15.85 13.82 -9.02
CA GLN A 381 -16.91 14.80 -9.25
C GLN A 381 -17.25 15.63 -8.01
N GLN A 382 -16.81 15.26 -6.84
CA GLN A 382 -17.11 16.00 -5.62
C GLN A 382 -16.37 17.35 -5.59
N PRO A 383 -16.88 18.34 -4.86
CA PRO A 383 -16.20 19.61 -4.68
C PRO A 383 -14.79 19.41 -4.11
N LEU A 384 -13.84 20.20 -4.56
CA LEU A 384 -12.44 20.19 -4.14
C LEU A 384 -11.66 18.89 -4.44
N GLN A 385 -12.23 17.98 -5.26
CA GLN A 385 -11.51 16.77 -5.65
C GLN A 385 -10.80 16.89 -7.02
N LEU A 386 -11.35 17.65 -7.95
CA LEU A 386 -10.78 17.85 -9.27
C LEU A 386 -10.52 19.32 -9.60
N ILE A 387 -11.25 20.22 -8.96
CA ILE A 387 -11.14 21.66 -9.11
C ILE A 387 -11.05 22.25 -7.71
N PRO A 388 -9.89 22.83 -7.31
CA PRO A 388 -8.65 22.98 -8.10
C PRO A 388 -7.99 21.63 -8.46
N LEU A 389 -7.26 21.58 -9.58
CA LEU A 389 -6.57 20.38 -10.04
C LEU A 389 -5.24 20.24 -9.29
N GLY A 390 -5.16 19.24 -8.41
CA GLY A 390 -3.91 18.89 -7.76
C GLY A 390 -3.09 17.86 -8.58
N GLU A 391 -1.83 17.72 -8.26
CA GLU A 391 -0.89 16.79 -8.90
C GLU A 391 -1.41 15.33 -8.84
N ARG A 392 -1.92 14.88 -7.70
CA ARG A 392 -2.47 13.54 -7.53
C ARG A 392 -3.69 13.26 -8.40
N GLN A 393 -4.59 14.23 -8.55
CA GLN A 393 -5.79 14.06 -9.38
C GLN A 393 -5.41 13.97 -10.87
N GLU A 394 -4.36 14.65 -11.29
CA GLU A 394 -3.82 14.52 -12.64
C GLU A 394 -3.25 13.11 -12.86
N GLU A 395 -2.46 12.58 -11.94
CA GLU A 395 -1.96 11.21 -11.98
C GLU A 395 -3.10 10.19 -12.05
N TYR A 396 -4.17 10.38 -11.26
CA TYR A 396 -5.34 9.49 -11.34
C TYR A 396 -6.00 9.50 -12.72
N LEU A 397 -6.12 10.66 -13.36
CA LEU A 397 -6.69 10.73 -14.71
C LEU A 397 -5.81 10.01 -15.75
N GLU A 398 -4.50 10.08 -15.61
CA GLU A 398 -3.56 9.35 -16.45
C GLU A 398 -3.65 7.85 -16.26
N ASP A 399 -3.65 7.37 -15.01
CA ASP A 399 -3.80 5.96 -14.67
C ASP A 399 -5.13 5.40 -15.14
N LEU A 400 -6.23 6.12 -14.93
CA LEU A 400 -7.55 5.74 -15.43
C LEU A 400 -7.54 5.56 -16.96
N ALA A 401 -7.00 6.52 -17.71
CA ALA A 401 -6.90 6.45 -19.16
C ALA A 401 -6.03 5.27 -19.62
N HIS A 402 -4.91 5.03 -18.95
CA HIS A 402 -4.02 3.91 -19.21
C HIS A 402 -4.73 2.56 -19.00
N ILE A 403 -5.34 2.36 -17.83
CA ILE A 403 -6.06 1.13 -17.48
C ILE A 403 -7.18 0.88 -18.49
N TRP A 404 -8.00 1.88 -18.81
CA TRP A 404 -9.08 1.74 -19.81
C TRP A 404 -8.57 1.34 -21.19
N SER A 405 -7.44 1.90 -21.62
CA SER A 405 -6.84 1.53 -22.89
C SER A 405 -6.47 0.04 -22.95
N ARG A 406 -5.96 -0.49 -21.85
CA ARG A 406 -5.61 -1.91 -21.70
C ARG A 406 -6.85 -2.81 -21.64
N LEU A 407 -7.94 -2.33 -21.04
CA LEU A 407 -9.25 -3.00 -21.04
C LEU A 407 -10.01 -2.83 -22.38
N LYS A 408 -9.33 -2.41 -23.46
CA LYS A 408 -9.89 -2.22 -24.81
C LYS A 408 -11.09 -1.25 -24.81
N TYR A 409 -11.08 -0.29 -23.88
CA TYR A 409 -12.16 0.68 -23.69
C TYR A 409 -13.52 0.02 -23.41
N PHE A 410 -13.53 -1.00 -22.57
CA PHE A 410 -14.75 -1.68 -22.16
C PHE A 410 -15.81 -0.67 -21.75
N TYR A 411 -16.99 -0.73 -22.38
CA TYR A 411 -18.09 0.19 -22.11
C TYR A 411 -18.86 -0.25 -20.86
N ASN A 412 -19.11 0.70 -19.98
CA ASN A 412 -20.05 0.59 -18.88
C ASN A 412 -20.81 1.90 -18.77
N LYS A 413 -22.15 1.83 -18.69
CA LYS A 413 -23.04 2.99 -18.70
C LYS A 413 -22.75 3.96 -17.54
N GLU A 414 -22.61 3.45 -16.33
CA GLU A 414 -22.31 4.25 -15.14
C GLU A 414 -20.96 4.97 -15.29
N ALA A 415 -19.93 4.25 -15.68
CA ALA A 415 -18.61 4.82 -15.92
C ALA A 415 -18.62 5.88 -17.02
N PHE A 416 -19.35 5.64 -18.10
CA PHE A 416 -19.50 6.62 -19.18
C PHE A 416 -20.24 7.88 -18.69
N SER A 417 -21.32 7.72 -17.93
CA SER A 417 -22.08 8.84 -17.36
C SER A 417 -21.23 9.68 -16.41
N ASN A 418 -20.47 9.02 -15.52
CA ASN A 418 -19.57 9.68 -14.58
C ASN A 418 -18.43 10.42 -15.29
N LEU A 419 -17.86 9.82 -16.32
CA LEU A 419 -16.81 10.43 -17.13
C LEU A 419 -17.32 11.64 -17.93
N LEU A 420 -18.53 11.54 -18.48
CA LEU A 420 -19.16 12.66 -19.20
C LEU A 420 -19.47 13.83 -18.25
N GLU A 421 -19.94 13.54 -17.04
CA GLU A 421 -20.15 14.55 -16.00
C GLU A 421 -18.87 15.27 -15.62
N LEU A 422 -17.78 14.50 -15.41
CA LEU A 422 -16.49 15.03 -15.05
C LEU A 422 -15.92 15.93 -16.16
N TRP A 423 -15.97 15.45 -17.42
CA TRP A 423 -15.58 16.23 -18.58
C TRP A 423 -16.40 17.53 -18.72
N TYR A 424 -17.72 17.45 -18.49
CA TYR A 424 -18.62 18.61 -18.57
C TYR A 424 -18.26 19.67 -17.53
N ARG A 425 -17.98 19.29 -16.31
CA ARG A 425 -17.54 20.20 -15.22
C ARG A 425 -16.22 20.88 -15.54
N LEU A 426 -15.24 20.14 -16.04
CA LEU A 426 -13.97 20.73 -16.50
C LEU A 426 -14.19 21.73 -17.62
N LYS A 427 -15.05 21.43 -18.61
CA LYS A 427 -15.38 22.39 -19.68
C LYS A 427 -16.04 23.63 -19.13
N GLN A 428 -16.98 23.52 -18.23
CA GLN A 428 -17.60 24.68 -17.58
C GLN A 428 -16.57 25.52 -16.81
N HIS A 429 -15.66 24.86 -16.08
CA HIS A 429 -14.59 25.56 -15.37
C HIS A 429 -13.68 26.31 -16.35
N ILE A 430 -13.23 25.69 -17.42
CA ILE A 430 -12.39 26.31 -18.46
C ILE A 430 -13.07 27.53 -19.09
N ASP A 431 -14.39 27.43 -19.39
CA ASP A 431 -15.14 28.49 -20.02
C ASP A 431 -15.34 29.70 -19.07
N ASN A 432 -15.44 29.44 -17.76
CA ASN A 432 -15.61 30.45 -16.71
C ASN A 432 -14.28 30.88 -16.07
N TYR A 433 -13.16 30.29 -16.47
CA TYR A 433 -11.86 30.55 -15.87
C TYR A 433 -11.44 32.02 -16.11
N THR A 434 -11.47 32.80 -15.04
CA THR A 434 -11.12 34.23 -15.08
C THR A 434 -9.65 34.51 -14.78
N GLY A 435 -8.84 33.50 -14.47
CA GLY A 435 -7.44 33.58 -14.11
C GLY A 435 -7.15 34.63 -13.03
N SER A 436 -6.46 34.31 -12.00
CA SER A 436 -5.86 35.38 -11.16
C SER A 436 -4.97 36.22 -12.04
N ASP A 437 -5.32 37.50 -12.19
CA ASP A 437 -4.51 38.46 -12.92
C ASP A 437 -3.16 38.58 -12.19
N PRO A 438 -2.02 38.17 -12.80
CA PRO A 438 -0.73 38.24 -12.11
C PRO A 438 -0.30 39.65 -11.69
N ASP A 439 -1.00 40.66 -12.19
CA ASP A 439 -0.79 42.09 -11.84
C ASP A 439 -1.70 42.55 -10.67
N ALA A 440 -2.59 41.74 -10.14
CA ALA A 440 -3.48 42.08 -9.03
C ALA A 440 -2.86 41.84 -7.62
N ASN A 441 -1.57 41.53 -7.54
CA ASN A 441 -0.87 41.38 -6.27
C ASN A 441 -0.52 42.75 -5.66
N ASP A 442 -1.54 43.39 -5.05
CA ASP A 442 -1.34 44.40 -4.02
C ASP A 442 -2.04 43.95 -2.72
N PHE A 443 -1.19 43.52 -1.77
CA PHE A 443 -1.49 43.44 -0.35
C PHE A 443 -2.58 42.45 0.10
N GLU A 444 -2.15 41.22 0.44
CA GLU A 444 -2.37 40.61 1.78
C GLU A 444 -1.65 39.26 1.82
N GLU A 445 -0.43 39.24 2.38
CA GLU A 445 0.29 38.05 2.81
C GLU A 445 -0.46 37.54 4.05
N ASP A 446 -1.12 36.38 3.99
CA ASP A 446 -1.32 35.50 5.18
C ASP A 446 -2.38 34.37 4.99
N GLU A 447 -2.88 34.11 3.78
CA GLU A 447 -3.61 32.85 3.54
C GLU A 447 -2.83 32.07 2.48
N GLU A 448 -2.47 30.81 2.80
CA GLU A 448 -1.93 29.84 1.84
C GLU A 448 -3.04 29.55 0.82
N GLU A 449 -3.24 30.47 -0.14
CA GLU A 449 -4.11 30.22 -1.28
C GLU A 449 -3.48 29.06 -2.07
N GLU A 450 -4.16 27.91 -2.10
CA GLU A 450 -3.83 26.82 -3.02
C GLU A 450 -3.83 27.41 -4.44
N GLU A 451 -2.65 27.58 -5.02
CA GLU A 451 -2.49 28.09 -6.38
C GLU A 451 -3.26 27.17 -7.35
N ASP A 452 -4.31 27.72 -7.96
CA ASP A 452 -5.09 26.98 -8.95
C ASP A 452 -4.19 26.61 -10.17
N ALA A 453 -4.39 25.42 -10.72
CA ALA A 453 -3.60 24.96 -11.86
C ALA A 453 -3.83 25.89 -13.08
N PRO A 454 -2.82 26.08 -13.93
CA PRO A 454 -2.95 26.92 -15.10
C PRO A 454 -4.04 26.39 -16.06
N LYS A 455 -4.73 27.30 -16.74
CA LYS A 455 -5.83 26.97 -17.66
C LYS A 455 -5.48 25.90 -18.70
N GLU A 456 -4.23 25.92 -19.18
CA GLU A 456 -3.72 24.98 -20.15
C GLU A 456 -3.80 23.53 -19.65
N GLN A 457 -3.54 23.29 -18.37
CA GLN A 457 -3.59 21.98 -17.76
C GLN A 457 -5.02 21.43 -17.68
N TYR A 458 -5.99 22.30 -17.36
CA TYR A 458 -7.40 21.92 -17.43
C TYR A 458 -7.84 21.58 -18.86
N VAL A 459 -7.38 22.34 -19.86
CA VAL A 459 -7.68 22.09 -21.28
C VAL A 459 -7.10 20.75 -21.73
N GLU A 460 -5.85 20.44 -21.34
CA GLU A 460 -5.21 19.16 -21.66
C GLU A 460 -5.97 17.99 -21.03
N ASN A 461 -6.33 18.07 -19.74
CA ASN A 461 -7.08 17.02 -19.08
C ASN A 461 -8.50 16.86 -19.65
N ALA A 462 -9.18 17.95 -19.97
CA ALA A 462 -10.47 17.85 -20.65
C ALA A 462 -10.37 17.15 -22.03
N PHE A 463 -9.28 17.39 -22.77
CA PHE A 463 -9.01 16.71 -24.04
C PHE A 463 -8.70 15.20 -23.84
N LYS A 464 -7.91 14.83 -22.82
CA LYS A 464 -7.66 13.44 -22.45
C LYS A 464 -8.99 12.70 -22.16
N LEU A 465 -9.88 13.30 -21.34
CA LEU A 465 -11.19 12.74 -21.03
C LEU A 465 -12.10 12.67 -22.26
N GLN A 466 -12.08 13.67 -23.12
CA GLN A 466 -12.84 13.68 -24.39
C GLN A 466 -12.44 12.52 -25.30
N ARG A 467 -11.14 12.22 -25.41
CA ARG A 467 -10.67 11.06 -26.17
C ARG A 467 -11.10 9.74 -25.57
N LEU A 468 -11.03 9.61 -24.25
CA LEU A 468 -11.49 8.41 -23.55
C LEU A 468 -12.99 8.17 -23.78
N LEU A 469 -13.83 9.21 -23.65
CA LEU A 469 -15.25 9.16 -23.99
C LEU A 469 -15.49 8.71 -25.44
N ALA A 470 -14.76 9.29 -26.38
CA ALA A 470 -14.89 8.92 -27.78
C ALA A 470 -14.55 7.43 -28.04
N TYR A 471 -13.52 6.90 -27.42
CA TYR A 471 -13.20 5.47 -27.49
C TYR A 471 -14.30 4.59 -26.88
N MET A 472 -14.88 4.99 -25.75
CA MET A 472 -15.99 4.27 -25.11
C MET A 472 -17.24 4.27 -26.01
N VAL A 473 -17.58 5.40 -26.64
CA VAL A 473 -18.69 5.49 -27.60
C VAL A 473 -18.51 4.51 -28.77
N ILE A 474 -17.29 4.38 -29.32
CA ILE A 474 -16.99 3.44 -30.42
C ILE A 474 -17.21 1.97 -30.00
N LYS A 475 -17.14 1.69 -28.68
CA LYS A 475 -17.29 0.34 -28.11
C LYS A 475 -18.69 0.07 -27.55
N ALA A 476 -19.48 1.11 -27.33
CA ALA A 476 -20.83 0.98 -26.79
C ALA A 476 -21.76 0.25 -27.77
N GLU A 477 -22.71 -0.49 -27.23
CA GLU A 477 -23.84 -0.98 -28.04
C GLU A 477 -24.84 0.15 -28.28
N ASN A 478 -25.50 0.12 -29.42
CA ASN A 478 -26.41 1.21 -29.83
C ASN A 478 -27.55 1.52 -28.85
N THR A 479 -27.93 0.55 -28.02
CA THR A 479 -28.99 0.71 -27.00
C THR A 479 -28.54 1.50 -25.77
N ASP A 480 -27.24 1.52 -25.49
CA ASP A 480 -26.70 2.09 -24.25
C ASP A 480 -26.59 3.62 -24.31
N LEU A 481 -26.48 4.18 -25.52
CA LEU A 481 -26.28 5.62 -25.73
C LEU A 481 -27.57 6.44 -25.74
N GLN A 482 -28.74 5.78 -25.83
CA GLN A 482 -30.04 6.46 -25.95
C GLN A 482 -30.56 7.10 -24.65
N GLU A 483 -30.07 6.66 -23.49
CA GLU A 483 -30.57 7.09 -22.17
C GLU A 483 -29.74 8.20 -21.51
N ILE A 484 -28.74 8.77 -22.19
CA ILE A 484 -27.84 9.78 -21.63
C ILE A 484 -28.41 11.16 -21.92
N GLY A 485 -28.59 11.99 -20.87
CA GLY A 485 -29.25 13.30 -20.92
C GLY A 485 -28.79 14.24 -22.05
N ASP A 486 -29.73 14.83 -22.77
CA ASP A 486 -29.53 15.48 -24.07
C ASP A 486 -28.51 16.64 -24.09
N GLU A 487 -28.41 17.47 -23.05
CA GLU A 487 -27.60 18.70 -23.08
C GLU A 487 -26.09 18.40 -23.07
N LYS A 488 -25.64 17.53 -22.16
CA LYS A 488 -24.21 17.19 -22.01
C LYS A 488 -23.70 16.43 -23.23
N VAL A 489 -24.51 15.54 -23.77
CA VAL A 489 -24.20 14.82 -25.00
C VAL A 489 -24.12 15.76 -26.20
N GLN A 490 -25.02 16.74 -26.30
CA GLN A 490 -24.97 17.74 -27.38
C GLN A 490 -23.70 18.60 -27.29
N LEU A 491 -23.30 19.01 -26.09
CA LEU A 491 -22.03 19.72 -25.89
C LEU A 491 -20.84 18.84 -26.27
N PHE A 492 -20.86 17.56 -25.86
CA PHE A 492 -19.81 16.59 -26.25
C PHE A 492 -19.74 16.38 -27.76
N VAL A 493 -20.87 16.19 -28.45
CA VAL A 493 -20.94 16.10 -29.92
C VAL A 493 -20.40 17.36 -30.58
N SER A 494 -20.67 18.54 -30.02
CA SER A 494 -20.16 19.81 -30.53
C SER A 494 -18.65 19.90 -30.35
N ALA A 495 -18.13 19.45 -29.22
CA ALA A 495 -16.69 19.40 -28.95
C ALA A 495 -15.96 18.39 -29.87
N LEU A 496 -16.56 17.24 -30.16
CA LEU A 496 -16.00 16.28 -31.11
C LEU A 496 -15.92 16.83 -32.53
N LYS A 497 -16.89 17.70 -32.94
CA LYS A 497 -16.89 18.34 -34.25
C LYS A 497 -15.86 19.46 -34.41
N ALA A 498 -15.44 20.05 -33.30
CA ALA A 498 -14.50 21.17 -33.31
C ALA A 498 -13.06 20.74 -33.58
N GLU A 499 -12.76 19.46 -33.42
CA GLU A 499 -11.40 18.92 -33.53
C GLU A 499 -11.29 17.98 -34.73
N GLU A 500 -10.23 18.13 -35.52
CA GLU A 500 -9.92 17.23 -36.64
C GLU A 500 -9.16 15.97 -36.17
N ASP A 501 -9.87 15.05 -35.47
CA ASP A 501 -9.33 13.77 -34.99
C ASP A 501 -10.12 12.60 -35.62
N ALA A 502 -9.39 11.58 -36.10
CA ALA A 502 -10.01 10.40 -36.72
C ALA A 502 -10.87 9.60 -35.75
N ILE A 503 -10.52 9.59 -34.46
CA ILE A 503 -11.27 8.92 -33.38
C ILE A 503 -12.58 9.66 -33.15
N PHE A 504 -12.52 11.00 -33.10
CA PHE A 504 -13.71 11.83 -32.94
C PHE A 504 -14.68 11.70 -34.11
N SER A 505 -14.17 11.67 -35.35
CA SER A 505 -14.99 11.42 -36.53
C SER A 505 -15.71 10.07 -36.44
N LYS A 506 -15.01 9.01 -36.03
CA LYS A 506 -15.61 7.69 -35.84
C LYS A 506 -16.64 7.64 -34.71
N ALA A 507 -16.37 8.31 -33.59
CA ALA A 507 -17.34 8.40 -32.50
C ALA A 507 -18.61 9.15 -32.94
N LEU A 508 -18.48 10.22 -33.73
CA LEU A 508 -19.59 10.95 -34.36
C LEU A 508 -20.43 10.07 -35.27
N GLU A 509 -19.83 9.20 -36.10
CA GLU A 509 -20.53 8.22 -36.91
C GLU A 509 -21.37 7.28 -36.05
N CYS A 510 -20.78 6.73 -34.95
CA CYS A 510 -21.51 5.86 -34.04
C CYS A 510 -22.69 6.58 -33.33
N LEU A 511 -22.54 7.86 -32.99
CA LEU A 511 -23.62 8.66 -32.39
C LEU A 511 -24.72 9.02 -33.40
N SER A 512 -24.37 9.30 -34.67
CA SER A 512 -25.33 9.65 -35.71
C SER A 512 -26.17 8.46 -36.20
N ASP A 513 -25.56 7.28 -36.31
CA ASP A 513 -26.25 6.05 -36.71
C ASP A 513 -27.38 5.65 -35.69
N ASN A 514 -27.29 6.14 -34.47
CA ASN A 514 -28.30 5.90 -33.44
C ASN A 514 -29.52 6.85 -33.58
N VAL A 515 -29.30 8.10 -33.97
CA VAL A 515 -30.38 9.10 -34.14
C VAL A 515 -31.25 8.76 -35.38
N ASP A 516 -30.64 8.25 -36.46
CA ASP A 516 -31.38 7.95 -37.70
C ASP A 516 -32.24 6.68 -37.58
N LYS A 517 -31.95 5.76 -36.68
CA LYS A 517 -32.75 4.55 -36.45
C LYS A 517 -34.07 4.86 -35.72
N GLU A 518 -34.10 5.87 -34.84
CA GLU A 518 -35.31 6.30 -34.15
C GLU A 518 -36.30 7.01 -35.12
N SER A 519 -35.79 7.83 -36.02
CA SER A 519 -36.61 8.54 -36.98
C SER A 519 -37.28 7.64 -38.05
N GLY A 520 -36.79 6.40 -38.21
CA GLY A 520 -37.30 5.41 -39.17
C GLY A 520 -38.33 4.42 -38.62
N GLN A 521 -38.61 4.43 -37.30
CA GLN A 521 -39.60 3.56 -36.64
C GLN A 521 -40.88 4.28 -36.17
N ALA A 522 -41.05 5.57 -36.44
CA ALA A 522 -42.27 6.35 -36.11
C ALA A 522 -43.31 6.34 -37.26
#